data_f1008c670abaada556dc84ab7444de68
#
_entry.id   f1008c670abaada556dc84ab7444de68
#
_cell.length_a   1.000
_cell.length_b   1.000
_cell.length_c   1.000
_cell.angle_alpha   90.00
_cell.angle_beta   90.00
_cell.angle_gamma   90.00
#
_symmetry.space_group_name_H-M   'P 1'
#
loop_
_entity.id
_entity.type
_entity.pdbx_description
1 polymer ?
#
loop_
_entity_poly.entity_id
_entity_poly.type
_entity_poly.pdbx_seq_one_letter_code
_entity_poly.pdbx_strand_id
1 'polypeptide(L)'
;MNNPNICELITTSSLISDLSETQCGVLSSIATERSLDDKEVLIDQGKIDETLHIVSSGGLLVEHITAGGNPVTLYILRPGDLAGELGFIDGTEHTATLRAIGPTSVISIERKDLESLLSSKPEVVYGLMRGIVRTAHRILREMNQQSVELNNYITKVHGRY
;
A
#
# COMPACT_ATOMS: atom_id res chain seq x y z
N MET A 1 -16.14 -4.67 18.04
CA MET A 1 -17.33 -4.41 17.22
C MET A 1 -16.87 -4.43 15.76
N ASN A 2 -17.38 -5.38 14.95
CA ASN A 2 -17.07 -5.38 13.52
C ASN A 2 -17.69 -4.13 12.89
N ASN A 3 -16.88 -3.25 12.35
CA ASN A 3 -17.37 -2.15 11.55
C ASN A 3 -17.65 -2.70 10.13
N PRO A 4 -18.92 -2.87 9.73
CA PRO A 4 -19.27 -3.44 8.42
C PRO A 4 -18.68 -2.63 7.26
N ASN A 5 -18.41 -1.36 7.50
CA ASN A 5 -17.81 -0.48 6.50
C ASN A 5 -16.33 -0.86 6.22
N ILE A 6 -15.57 -1.28 7.22
CA ILE A 6 -14.16 -1.69 7.03
C ILE A 6 -14.08 -2.95 6.16
N CYS A 7 -14.96 -3.92 6.36
CA CYS A 7 -14.98 -5.13 5.54
C CYS A 7 -15.27 -4.81 4.06
N GLU A 8 -16.24 -3.96 3.79
CA GLU A 8 -16.57 -3.54 2.43
C GLU A 8 -15.38 -2.81 1.77
N LEU A 9 -14.73 -1.91 2.49
CA LEU A 9 -13.55 -1.19 2.00
C LEU A 9 -12.36 -2.11 1.76
N ILE A 10 -12.14 -3.09 2.62
CA ILE A 10 -11.13 -4.12 2.44
C ILE A 10 -11.46 -4.96 1.18
N THR A 11 -12.70 -5.37 0.97
CA THR A 11 -13.09 -6.21 -0.18
C THR A 11 -13.07 -5.47 -1.51
N THR A 12 -13.25 -4.15 -1.52
CA THR A 12 -13.08 -3.32 -2.73
C THR A 12 -11.63 -3.04 -3.08
N SER A 13 -10.70 -3.29 -2.13
CA SER A 13 -9.28 -3.16 -2.40
C SER A 13 -8.76 -4.28 -3.30
N SER A 14 -7.68 -4.02 -4.03
CA SER A 14 -7.01 -4.99 -4.91
C SER A 14 -6.43 -6.19 -4.14
N LEU A 15 -6.39 -6.12 -2.80
CA LEU A 15 -5.87 -7.13 -1.91
C LEU A 15 -6.68 -8.40 -1.85
N ILE A 16 -8.02 -8.31 -1.90
CA ILE A 16 -8.83 -9.29 -1.21
C ILE A 16 -9.99 -9.81 -2.08
N SER A 17 -9.73 -9.99 -3.36
CA SER A 17 -10.70 -10.71 -4.23
C SER A 17 -10.98 -12.15 -3.77
N ASP A 18 -10.21 -12.69 -2.82
CA ASP A 18 -10.22 -14.10 -2.44
C ASP A 18 -10.57 -14.35 -0.97
N LEU A 19 -10.88 -13.34 -0.16
CA LEU A 19 -11.30 -13.53 1.23
C LEU A 19 -12.82 -13.75 1.31
N SER A 20 -13.20 -14.76 2.09
CA SER A 20 -14.59 -14.96 2.46
C SER A 20 -15.08 -13.83 3.40
N GLU A 21 -16.39 -13.65 3.49
CA GLU A 21 -17.00 -12.68 4.41
C GLU A 21 -16.54 -12.88 5.87
N THR A 22 -16.42 -14.15 6.29
CA THR A 22 -15.92 -14.50 7.64
C THR A 22 -14.47 -14.06 7.84
N GLN A 23 -13.60 -14.28 6.84
CA GLN A 23 -12.18 -13.87 6.91
C GLN A 23 -12.05 -12.36 6.91
N CYS A 24 -12.87 -11.67 6.13
CA CYS A 24 -12.95 -10.22 6.13
C CYS A 24 -13.38 -9.67 7.50
N GLY A 25 -14.36 -10.30 8.16
CA GLY A 25 -14.77 -9.94 9.52
C GLY A 25 -13.63 -10.06 10.53
N VAL A 26 -12.79 -11.09 10.41
CA VAL A 26 -11.60 -11.25 11.26
C VAL A 26 -10.59 -10.13 11.02
N LEU A 27 -10.28 -9.78 9.77
CA LEU A 27 -9.37 -8.66 9.47
C LEU A 27 -9.94 -7.33 9.97
N SER A 28 -11.24 -7.10 9.82
CA SER A 28 -11.91 -5.90 10.31
C SER A 28 -11.82 -5.74 11.83
N SER A 29 -11.69 -6.85 12.57
CA SER A 29 -11.56 -6.80 14.03
C SER A 29 -10.20 -6.33 14.53
N ILE A 30 -9.16 -6.42 13.71
CA ILE A 30 -7.79 -5.95 13.99
C ILE A 30 -7.42 -4.69 13.22
N ALA A 31 -8.29 -4.22 12.34
CA ALA A 31 -8.07 -3.04 11.52
C ALA A 31 -8.62 -1.78 12.22
N THR A 32 -7.94 -0.66 12.02
CA THR A 32 -8.35 0.66 12.48
C THR A 32 -8.48 1.62 11.31
N GLU A 33 -9.43 2.54 11.37
CA GLU A 33 -9.55 3.62 10.41
C GLU A 33 -8.81 4.86 10.93
N ARG A 34 -8.03 5.50 10.06
CA ARG A 34 -7.31 6.74 10.34
C ARG A 34 -7.65 7.77 9.27
N SER A 35 -8.04 8.97 9.70
CA SER A 35 -8.21 10.14 8.85
C SER A 35 -6.95 11.00 8.87
N LEU A 36 -6.61 11.55 7.72
CA LEU A 36 -5.47 12.42 7.49
C LEU A 36 -5.96 13.74 6.92
N ASP A 37 -5.44 14.82 7.43
CA ASP A 37 -5.65 16.15 6.87
C ASP A 37 -4.82 16.35 5.59
N ASP A 38 -5.18 17.37 4.81
CA ASP A 38 -4.41 17.72 3.60
C ASP A 38 -2.93 17.94 3.94
N LYS A 39 -2.05 17.30 3.18
CA LYS A 39 -0.58 17.31 3.35
C LYS A 39 -0.04 16.63 4.60
N GLU A 40 -0.88 16.01 5.42
CA GLU A 40 -0.41 15.19 6.53
C GLU A 40 0.44 14.03 6.02
N VAL A 41 1.54 13.74 6.72
CA VAL A 41 2.43 12.62 6.40
C VAL A 41 1.93 11.37 7.11
N LEU A 42 1.66 10.32 6.35
CA LEU A 42 1.32 9.00 6.88
C LEU A 42 2.57 8.20 7.22
N ILE A 43 3.55 8.19 6.32
CA ILE A 43 4.82 7.46 6.44
C ILE A 43 5.95 8.39 6.01
N ASP A 44 7.01 8.47 6.80
CA ASP A 44 8.23 9.19 6.46
C ASP A 44 9.28 8.27 5.83
N GLN A 45 9.94 8.73 4.78
CA GLN A 45 11.11 8.07 4.21
C GLN A 45 12.21 7.90 5.28
N GLY A 46 12.85 6.73 5.32
CA GLY A 46 13.90 6.40 6.27
C GLY A 46 13.39 6.00 7.67
N LYS A 47 12.06 5.97 7.87
CA LYS A 47 11.47 5.45 9.11
C LYS A 47 11.01 4.01 8.93
N ILE A 48 10.99 3.28 10.03
CA ILE A 48 10.39 1.94 10.10
C ILE A 48 8.94 2.12 10.57
N ASP A 49 8.02 1.57 9.80
CA ASP A 49 6.61 1.45 10.16
C ASP A 49 6.14 0.06 9.73
N GLU A 50 5.72 -0.74 10.67
CA GLU A 50 5.25 -2.12 10.45
C GLU A 50 3.72 -2.17 10.28
N THR A 51 3.14 -1.12 9.73
CA THR A 51 1.69 -1.00 9.50
C THR A 51 1.38 -1.09 8.01
N LEU A 52 0.45 -1.96 7.66
CA LEU A 52 -0.14 -2.00 6.32
C LEU A 52 -1.31 -1.02 6.28
N HIS A 53 -1.33 -0.17 5.28
CA HIS A 53 -2.44 0.76 5.05
C HIS A 53 -3.14 0.45 3.72
N ILE A 54 -4.46 0.63 3.71
CA ILE A 54 -5.31 0.57 2.52
C ILE A 54 -5.95 1.95 2.39
N VAL A 55 -5.78 2.62 1.27
CA VAL A 55 -6.46 3.89 1.02
C VAL A 55 -7.95 3.62 0.86
N SER A 56 -8.78 4.20 1.73
CA SER A 56 -10.25 4.05 1.67
C SER A 56 -10.92 5.22 0.96
N SER A 57 -10.38 6.44 1.12
CA SER A 57 -10.85 7.63 0.40
C SER A 57 -9.72 8.65 0.26
N GLY A 58 -9.85 9.61 -0.67
CA GLY A 58 -8.81 10.59 -0.96
C GLY A 58 -7.66 10.00 -1.77
N GLY A 59 -6.42 10.31 -1.40
CA GLY A 59 -5.23 9.79 -2.08
C GLY A 59 -3.94 10.10 -1.31
N LEU A 60 -2.89 9.33 -1.60
CA LEU A 60 -1.56 9.54 -1.03
C LEU A 60 -0.54 9.79 -2.15
N LEU A 61 0.18 10.88 -2.02
CA LEU A 61 1.34 11.19 -2.86
C LEU A 61 2.55 10.40 -2.35
N VAL A 62 3.16 9.62 -3.23
CA VAL A 62 4.41 8.89 -2.94
C VAL A 62 5.57 9.71 -3.45
N GLU A 63 6.40 10.20 -2.53
CA GLU A 63 7.51 11.10 -2.80
C GLU A 63 8.83 10.50 -2.34
N HIS A 64 9.84 10.54 -3.21
CA HIS A 64 11.21 10.25 -2.83
C HIS A 64 11.95 11.55 -2.54
N ILE A 65 12.46 11.68 -1.33
CA ILE A 65 13.29 12.83 -0.95
C ILE A 65 14.73 12.54 -1.40
N THR A 66 15.21 13.33 -2.35
CA THR A 66 16.57 13.20 -2.88
C THR A 66 17.61 13.63 -1.84
N ALA A 67 18.88 13.29 -2.06
CA ALA A 67 20.00 13.72 -1.19
C ALA A 67 20.09 15.24 -1.03
N GLY A 68 19.60 16.01 -2.00
CA GLY A 68 19.50 17.48 -1.93
C GLY A 68 18.26 18.00 -1.17
N GLY A 69 17.44 17.12 -0.58
CA GLY A 69 16.25 17.50 0.16
C GLY A 69 15.02 17.82 -0.71
N ASN A 70 15.11 17.67 -2.03
CA ASN A 70 14.01 17.97 -2.94
C ASN A 70 13.11 16.73 -3.11
N PRO A 71 11.79 16.87 -2.95
CA PRO A 71 10.85 15.78 -3.20
C PRO A 71 10.69 15.53 -4.70
N VAL A 72 10.71 14.28 -5.10
CA VAL A 72 10.36 13.82 -6.44
C VAL A 72 9.13 12.93 -6.32
N THR A 73 8.05 13.32 -6.95
CA THR A 73 6.83 12.51 -7.01
C THR A 73 7.07 11.26 -7.83
N LEU A 74 6.82 10.10 -7.24
CA LEU A 74 6.92 8.82 -7.92
C LEU A 74 5.58 8.43 -8.53
N TYR A 75 4.52 8.42 -7.73
CA TYR A 75 3.14 8.10 -8.14
C TYR A 75 2.14 8.52 -7.07
N ILE A 76 0.86 8.33 -7.36
CA ILE A 76 -0.25 8.61 -6.43
C ILE A 76 -0.99 7.31 -6.17
N LEU A 77 -1.17 7.00 -4.88
CA LEU A 77 -2.05 5.93 -4.43
C LEU A 77 -3.49 6.43 -4.35
N ARG A 78 -4.42 5.60 -4.80
CA ARG A 78 -5.85 5.90 -4.89
C ARG A 78 -6.65 4.95 -3.99
N PRO A 79 -7.95 5.19 -3.78
CA PRO A 79 -8.79 4.25 -3.03
C PRO A 79 -8.66 2.82 -3.58
N GLY A 80 -8.42 1.87 -2.67
CA GLY A 80 -8.15 0.47 -2.98
C GLY A 80 -6.66 0.11 -3.09
N ASP A 81 -5.76 1.08 -3.18
CA ASP A 81 -4.33 0.82 -3.22
C ASP A 81 -3.75 0.58 -1.81
N LEU A 82 -2.63 -0.15 -1.80
CA LEU A 82 -1.86 -0.43 -0.59
C LEU A 82 -0.74 0.56 -0.38
N ALA A 83 -0.42 0.78 0.88
CA ALA A 83 0.70 1.58 1.33
C ALA A 83 1.43 0.91 2.49
N GLY A 84 2.75 1.00 2.52
CA GLY A 84 3.58 0.49 3.62
C GLY A 84 3.83 -1.02 3.60
N GLU A 85 3.46 -1.73 2.51
CA GLU A 85 3.53 -3.20 2.42
C GLU A 85 4.95 -3.74 2.63
N LEU A 86 5.98 -3.07 2.14
CA LEU A 86 7.37 -3.53 2.29
C LEU A 86 7.84 -3.44 3.74
N GLY A 87 7.61 -2.31 4.41
CA GLY A 87 7.93 -2.15 5.83
C GLY A 87 7.13 -3.10 6.71
N PHE A 88 5.86 -3.32 6.36
CA PHE A 88 4.99 -4.27 7.04
C PHE A 88 5.51 -5.72 6.97
N ILE A 89 6.06 -6.16 5.83
CA ILE A 89 6.58 -7.51 5.63
C ILE A 89 7.98 -7.65 6.24
N ASP A 90 8.91 -6.75 5.89
CA ASP A 90 10.34 -6.91 6.17
C ASP A 90 10.80 -6.16 7.42
N GLY A 91 10.02 -5.22 7.94
CA GLY A 91 10.42 -4.35 9.05
C GLY A 91 11.59 -3.43 8.67
N THR A 92 11.74 -3.11 7.38
CA THR A 92 12.79 -2.25 6.86
C THR A 92 12.34 -0.79 6.77
N GLU A 93 13.29 0.12 6.64
CA GLU A 93 13.01 1.53 6.44
C GLU A 93 12.26 1.78 5.13
N HIS A 94 11.27 2.68 5.18
CA HIS A 94 10.54 3.09 3.98
C HIS A 94 11.41 3.91 3.03
N THR A 95 11.33 3.60 1.75
CA THR A 95 12.11 4.26 0.69
C THR A 95 11.49 5.54 0.17
N ALA A 96 10.27 5.86 0.60
CA ALA A 96 9.51 7.03 0.18
C ALA A 96 8.66 7.60 1.31
N THR A 97 8.35 8.88 1.22
CA THR A 97 7.37 9.56 2.06
C THR A 97 5.98 9.45 1.43
N LEU A 98 4.98 9.16 2.24
CA LEU A 98 3.57 9.09 1.85
C LEU A 98 2.81 10.25 2.48
N ARG A 99 2.26 11.14 1.65
CA ARG A 99 1.61 12.37 2.05
C ARG A 99 0.19 12.46 1.52
N ALA A 100 -0.76 12.85 2.37
CA ALA A 100 -2.15 13.01 1.97
C ALA A 100 -2.34 14.12 0.93
N ILE A 101 -3.18 13.85 -0.06
CA ILE A 101 -3.68 14.82 -1.06
C ILE A 101 -5.13 15.10 -0.73
N GLY A 102 -5.36 16.27 -0.11
CA GLY A 102 -6.66 16.58 0.46
C GLY A 102 -7.02 15.67 1.65
N PRO A 103 -8.23 15.77 2.18
CA PRO A 103 -8.73 14.87 3.22
C PRO A 103 -8.68 13.43 2.73
N THR A 104 -7.99 12.57 3.47
CA THR A 104 -7.71 11.18 3.08
C THR A 104 -8.02 10.26 4.27
N SER A 105 -8.62 9.12 4.00
CA SER A 105 -8.80 8.08 5.02
C SER A 105 -8.08 6.80 4.60
N VAL A 106 -7.49 6.12 5.58
CA VAL A 106 -6.81 4.83 5.40
C VAL A 106 -7.29 3.82 6.44
N ILE A 107 -7.33 2.56 6.05
CA ILE A 107 -7.52 1.43 6.96
C ILE A 107 -6.13 0.88 7.27
N SER A 108 -5.82 0.75 8.55
CA SER A 108 -4.50 0.37 9.05
C SER A 108 -4.56 -0.96 9.79
N ILE A 109 -3.63 -1.86 9.49
CA ILE A 109 -3.46 -3.15 10.15
C ILE A 109 -2.01 -3.22 10.65
N GLU A 110 -1.81 -3.33 11.96
CA GLU A 110 -0.47 -3.50 12.52
C GLU A 110 0.00 -4.95 12.34
N ARG A 111 1.28 -5.11 12.02
CA ARG A 111 1.90 -6.43 11.83
C ARG A 111 1.72 -7.35 13.02
N LYS A 112 1.92 -6.83 14.25
CA LYS A 112 1.75 -7.62 15.49
C LYS A 112 0.34 -8.19 15.64
N ASP A 113 -0.69 -7.44 15.20
CA ASP A 113 -2.08 -7.87 15.30
C ASP A 113 -2.37 -8.96 14.27
N LEU A 114 -1.83 -8.86 13.06
CA LEU A 114 -1.91 -9.92 12.08
C LEU A 114 -1.14 -11.18 12.55
N GLU A 115 0.04 -11.02 13.11
CA GLU A 115 0.85 -12.13 13.63
C GLU A 115 0.14 -12.87 14.77
N SER A 116 -0.68 -12.19 15.57
CA SER A 116 -1.49 -12.82 16.62
C SER A 116 -2.51 -13.84 16.08
N LEU A 117 -2.88 -13.72 14.80
CA LEU A 117 -3.80 -14.63 14.12
C LEU A 117 -3.13 -15.90 13.58
N LEU A 118 -1.79 -15.96 13.54
CA LEU A 118 -1.06 -17.10 12.94
C LEU A 118 -1.46 -18.45 13.52
N SER A 119 -1.71 -18.51 14.84
CA SER A 119 -2.06 -19.77 15.51
C SER A 119 -3.56 -20.08 15.45
N SER A 120 -4.42 -19.08 15.33
CA SER A 120 -5.88 -19.24 15.44
C SER A 120 -6.62 -19.16 14.10
N LYS A 121 -6.10 -18.37 13.17
CA LYS A 121 -6.71 -18.07 11.86
C LYS A 121 -5.66 -17.98 10.75
N PRO A 122 -4.80 -19.01 10.56
CA PRO A 122 -3.71 -18.97 9.59
C PRO A 122 -4.19 -18.73 8.17
N GLU A 123 -5.40 -19.16 7.82
CA GLU A 123 -6.02 -18.95 6.51
C GLU A 123 -6.27 -17.47 6.20
N VAL A 124 -6.57 -16.66 7.22
CA VAL A 124 -6.74 -15.20 7.07
C VAL A 124 -5.40 -14.54 6.79
N VAL A 125 -4.37 -14.92 7.55
CA VAL A 125 -2.99 -14.43 7.37
C VAL A 125 -2.49 -14.78 5.97
N TYR A 126 -2.66 -16.04 5.55
CA TYR A 126 -2.26 -16.51 4.22
C TYR A 126 -3.00 -15.74 3.12
N GLY A 127 -4.32 -15.52 3.26
CA GLY A 127 -5.13 -14.77 2.31
C GLY A 127 -4.64 -13.33 2.13
N LEU A 128 -4.36 -12.63 3.25
CA LEU A 128 -3.81 -11.27 3.21
C LEU A 128 -2.42 -11.23 2.55
N MET A 129 -1.51 -12.10 2.96
CA MET A 129 -0.15 -12.15 2.39
C MET A 129 -0.18 -12.45 0.88
N ARG A 130 -1.07 -13.35 0.44
CA ARG A 130 -1.27 -13.63 -0.98
C ARG A 130 -1.77 -12.40 -1.74
N GLY A 131 -2.67 -11.62 -1.15
CA GLY A 131 -3.14 -10.34 -1.72
C GLY A 131 -2.01 -9.32 -1.86
N ILE A 132 -1.17 -9.17 -0.84
CA ILE A 132 0.01 -8.28 -0.88
C ILE A 132 0.96 -8.71 -2.01
N VAL A 133 1.29 -9.99 -2.13
CA VAL A 133 2.17 -10.50 -3.20
C VAL A 133 1.57 -10.23 -4.59
N ARG A 134 0.26 -10.39 -4.78
CA ARG A 134 -0.40 -10.06 -6.05
C ARG A 134 -0.28 -8.58 -6.39
N THR A 135 -0.44 -7.71 -5.40
CA THR A 135 -0.29 -6.27 -5.59
C THR A 135 1.15 -5.92 -5.97
N ALA A 136 2.14 -6.49 -5.28
CA ALA A 136 3.55 -6.31 -5.63
C ALA A 136 3.86 -6.78 -7.06
N HIS A 137 3.31 -7.93 -7.48
CA HIS A 137 3.44 -8.42 -8.85
C HIS A 137 2.82 -7.47 -9.89
N ARG A 138 1.66 -6.88 -9.58
CA ARG A 138 1.03 -5.90 -10.48
C ARG A 138 1.93 -4.68 -10.66
N ILE A 139 2.41 -4.11 -9.54
CA ILE A 139 3.31 -2.95 -9.56
C ILE A 139 4.58 -3.26 -10.35
N LEU A 140 5.20 -4.42 -10.13
CA LEU A 140 6.41 -4.84 -10.84
C LEU A 140 6.19 -4.94 -12.36
N ARG A 141 5.04 -5.47 -12.79
CA ARG A 141 4.70 -5.54 -14.23
C ARG A 141 4.55 -4.16 -14.84
N GLU A 142 3.87 -3.24 -14.15
CA GLU A 142 3.68 -1.85 -14.59
C GLU A 142 5.05 -1.14 -14.73
N MET A 143 5.94 -1.30 -13.74
CA MET A 143 7.30 -0.75 -13.78
C MET A 143 8.13 -1.33 -14.93
N ASN A 144 8.06 -2.66 -15.16
CA ASN A 144 8.76 -3.30 -16.27
C ASN A 144 8.28 -2.77 -17.62
N GLN A 145 6.97 -2.58 -17.78
CA GLN A 145 6.41 -2.03 -19.01
C GLN A 145 6.88 -0.60 -19.27
N GLN A 146 6.86 0.25 -18.23
CA GLN A 146 7.38 1.62 -18.32
C GLN A 146 8.87 1.65 -18.68
N SER A 147 9.66 0.74 -18.10
CA SER A 147 11.10 0.61 -18.42
C SER A 147 11.32 0.24 -19.88
N VAL A 148 10.52 -0.67 -20.44
CA VAL A 148 10.59 -1.07 -21.87
C VAL A 148 10.22 0.11 -22.76
N GLU A 149 9.15 0.85 -22.43
CA GLU A 149 8.72 2.02 -23.20
C GLU A 149 9.79 3.12 -23.20
N LEU A 150 10.38 3.41 -22.04
CA LEU A 150 11.46 4.39 -21.91
C LEU A 150 12.70 3.98 -22.73
N ASN A 151 13.09 2.70 -22.66
CA ASN A 151 14.22 2.18 -23.42
C ASN A 151 13.97 2.26 -24.93
N ASN A 152 12.77 1.94 -25.39
CA ASN A 152 12.35 2.09 -26.78
C ASN A 152 12.38 3.56 -27.23
N TYR A 153 11.96 4.49 -26.37
CA TYR A 153 12.02 5.92 -26.65
C TYR A 153 13.46 6.40 -26.84
N ILE A 154 14.35 6.05 -25.90
CA ILE A 154 15.78 6.41 -25.95
C ILE A 154 16.43 5.84 -27.21
N THR A 155 16.17 4.58 -27.55
CA THR A 155 16.77 3.90 -28.72
C THR A 155 16.30 4.53 -30.04
N LYS A 156 15.01 4.91 -30.13
CA LYS A 156 14.48 5.60 -31.33
C LYS A 156 15.02 7.01 -31.48
N VAL A 157 15.30 7.71 -30.39
CA VAL A 157 15.88 9.07 -30.44
C VAL A 157 17.34 9.03 -30.84
N HIS A 158 18.12 8.02 -30.44
CA HIS A 158 19.54 7.87 -30.79
C HIS A 158 19.76 7.17 -32.15
N GLY A 159 18.77 6.53 -32.72
CA GLY A 159 18.85 5.85 -34.02
C GLY A 159 18.57 6.72 -35.25
N ARG A 160 18.53 8.03 -35.10
CA ARG A 160 18.29 9.01 -36.17
C ARG A 160 19.52 9.82 -36.58
N TYR A 161 20.71 9.23 -36.49
CA TYR A 161 21.92 9.77 -37.07
C TYR A 161 22.56 8.76 -38.00
#